data_87212c6b2c59d0765d71be285b3aedcd
#
_entry.id   87212c6b2c59d0765d71be285b3aedcd
#
_cell.length_a   1.000
_cell.length_b   1.000
_cell.length_c   1.000
_cell.angle_alpha   90.00
_cell.angle_beta   90.00
_cell.angle_gamma   90.00
#
_symmetry.space_group_name_H-M   'P 1'
#
loop_
_entity.id
_entity.type
_entity.pdbx_description
1 polymer ?
#
loop_
_entity_poly.entity_id
_entity_poly.type
_entity_poly.pdbx_seq_one_letter_code
_entity_poly.pdbx_strand_id
1 'polypeptide(L)'
;MTSLVCLPFGGSGAAFFHPWSAFAADDLEIVPMRLPGRERLIDVEPYRSVHDAVDAFVDDLGDPGDVVLFGHSVGAVLAYELAHRLPSVRHVFVSGSPGPATERPHEIRASVREDDDAFLAQVQVLSGHVDQALYHPDLRELLLPALRADVTMHENYVPSTTEPLTVPITALRGTGDELVSAADIREWAEFTTAGFDTVELPGAHMYVVDSGAAVMNLIQNTIRSDSVV
;
A
#
# COMPACT_ATOMS: atom_id res chain seq x y z
N MET A 1 17.21 9.85 -12.63
CA MET A 1 16.38 10.15 -11.45
C MET A 1 15.42 8.98 -11.27
N THR A 2 15.38 8.40 -10.10
CA THR A 2 14.51 7.25 -9.81
C THR A 2 13.18 7.76 -9.25
N SER A 3 12.06 7.18 -9.69
CA SER A 3 10.73 7.51 -9.16
C SER A 3 10.33 6.51 -8.07
N LEU A 4 10.09 6.99 -6.85
CA LEU A 4 9.42 6.20 -5.80
C LEU A 4 7.91 6.40 -5.94
N VAL A 5 7.27 5.44 -6.58
CA VAL A 5 5.82 5.41 -6.73
C VAL A 5 5.19 4.88 -5.45
N CYS A 6 4.40 5.71 -4.79
CA CYS A 6 3.79 5.42 -3.49
C CYS A 6 2.30 5.11 -3.66
N LEU A 7 1.90 3.90 -3.27
CA LEU A 7 0.51 3.40 -3.37
C LEU A 7 -0.22 3.62 -2.04
N PRO A 8 -1.41 4.26 -2.05
CA PRO A 8 -2.17 4.57 -0.85
C PRO A 8 -2.62 3.30 -0.10
N PHE A 9 -2.67 3.38 1.23
CA PHE A 9 -3.35 2.40 2.07
C PHE A 9 -4.83 2.75 2.25
N GLY A 10 -5.62 1.84 2.82
CA GLY A 10 -7.07 2.01 2.97
C GLY A 10 -7.44 3.32 3.65
N GLY A 11 -8.29 4.12 3.01
CA GLY A 11 -8.72 5.43 3.46
C GLY A 11 -7.72 6.57 3.26
N SER A 12 -6.45 6.29 2.90
CA SER A 12 -5.48 7.34 2.65
C SER A 12 -5.54 7.86 1.21
N GLY A 13 -4.94 9.04 0.99
CA GLY A 13 -4.75 9.62 -0.33
C GLY A 13 -3.28 9.91 -0.63
N ALA A 14 -3.04 10.51 -1.79
CA ALA A 14 -1.72 10.93 -2.24
C ALA A 14 -1.05 11.92 -1.27
N ALA A 15 -1.84 12.78 -0.63
CA ALA A 15 -1.37 13.78 0.32
C ALA A 15 -0.59 13.19 1.49
N PHE A 16 -0.88 11.94 1.89
CA PHE A 16 -0.14 11.24 2.94
C PHE A 16 1.36 11.18 2.67
N PHE A 17 1.76 11.02 1.40
CA PHE A 17 3.16 10.86 1.01
C PHE A 17 3.88 12.19 0.73
N HIS A 18 3.18 13.32 0.63
CA HIS A 18 3.83 14.61 0.33
C HIS A 18 4.95 14.98 1.34
N PRO A 19 4.79 14.76 2.66
CA PRO A 19 5.87 15.02 3.62
C PRO A 19 7.13 14.16 3.40
N TRP A 20 7.01 13.02 2.73
CA TRP A 20 8.14 12.13 2.45
C TRP A 20 9.19 12.78 1.55
N SER A 21 8.79 13.74 0.71
CA SER A 21 9.72 14.52 -0.12
C SER A 21 10.78 15.26 0.69
N ALA A 22 10.49 15.59 1.96
CA ALA A 22 11.49 16.23 2.85
C ALA A 22 12.61 15.26 3.29
N PHE A 23 12.42 13.96 3.11
CA PHE A 23 13.39 12.92 3.44
C PHE A 23 14.04 12.30 2.21
N ALA A 24 13.56 12.64 1.01
CA ALA A 24 14.08 12.11 -0.24
C ALA A 24 15.45 12.72 -0.58
N ALA A 25 16.35 11.91 -1.14
CA ALA A 25 17.59 12.39 -1.73
C ALA A 25 17.31 13.10 -3.07
N ASP A 26 18.25 13.90 -3.54
CA ASP A 26 18.09 14.72 -4.76
C ASP A 26 17.86 13.90 -6.04
N ASP A 27 18.22 12.62 -6.03
CA ASP A 27 18.08 11.68 -7.14
C ASP A 27 16.82 10.79 -7.06
N LEU A 28 15.98 11.00 -6.04
CA LEU A 28 14.74 10.25 -5.80
C LEU A 28 13.51 11.18 -5.82
N GLU A 29 12.61 10.96 -6.76
CA GLU A 29 11.33 11.67 -6.85
C GLU A 29 10.21 10.87 -6.17
N ILE A 30 9.41 11.51 -5.31
CA ILE A 30 8.23 10.91 -4.70
C ILE A 30 7.03 11.11 -5.62
N VAL A 31 6.44 10.02 -6.10
CA VAL A 31 5.29 10.00 -7.00
C VAL A 31 4.10 9.32 -6.32
N PRO A 32 3.27 10.05 -5.55
CA PRO A 32 2.10 9.47 -4.90
C PRO A 32 0.99 9.20 -5.90
N MET A 33 0.49 7.96 -5.94
CA MET A 33 -0.66 7.60 -6.77
C MET A 33 -1.97 8.08 -6.13
N ARG A 34 -2.96 8.36 -6.97
CA ARG A 34 -4.26 8.87 -6.53
C ARG A 34 -5.34 7.83 -6.75
N LEU A 35 -6.13 7.60 -5.71
CA LEU A 35 -7.35 6.81 -5.81
C LEU A 35 -8.57 7.74 -5.83
N PRO A 36 -9.61 7.39 -6.60
CA PRO A 36 -10.86 8.15 -6.63
C PRO A 36 -11.61 8.10 -5.29
N GLY A 37 -12.64 8.97 -5.17
CA GLY A 37 -13.45 9.12 -3.96
C GLY A 37 -12.78 9.94 -2.86
N ARG A 38 -11.64 10.62 -3.17
CA ARG A 38 -10.90 11.45 -2.19
C ARG A 38 -10.12 12.57 -2.86
N GLU A 39 -9.71 13.56 -2.05
CA GLU A 39 -8.89 14.68 -2.50
C GLU A 39 -9.48 15.39 -3.74
N ARG A 40 -8.68 15.50 -4.82
CA ARG A 40 -9.14 16.13 -6.08
C ARG A 40 -10.10 15.26 -6.89
N LEU A 41 -10.19 13.97 -6.56
CA LEU A 41 -11.05 12.98 -7.20
C LEU A 41 -12.25 12.61 -6.32
N ILE A 42 -12.66 13.49 -5.41
CA ILE A 42 -13.72 13.24 -4.42
C ILE A 42 -15.06 12.87 -5.08
N ASP A 43 -15.37 13.45 -6.23
CA ASP A 43 -16.61 13.23 -6.98
C ASP A 43 -16.53 12.03 -7.95
N VAL A 44 -15.39 11.33 -8.00
CA VAL A 44 -15.19 10.16 -8.85
C VAL A 44 -15.45 8.88 -8.06
N GLU A 45 -16.24 7.97 -8.62
CA GLU A 45 -16.57 6.69 -7.96
C GLU A 45 -15.31 5.91 -7.61
N PRO A 46 -15.15 5.46 -6.34
CA PRO A 46 -14.00 4.69 -5.91
C PRO A 46 -13.88 3.34 -6.62
N TYR A 47 -12.67 2.91 -6.93
CA TYR A 47 -12.42 1.55 -7.43
C TYR A 47 -12.73 0.52 -6.34
N ARG A 48 -13.23 -0.64 -6.79
CA ARG A 48 -13.54 -1.80 -5.93
C ARG A 48 -12.73 -3.03 -6.32
N SER A 49 -11.83 -2.87 -7.27
CA SER A 49 -10.93 -3.89 -7.78
C SER A 49 -9.51 -3.34 -7.81
N VAL A 50 -8.55 -4.14 -7.31
CA VAL A 50 -7.11 -3.84 -7.40
C VAL A 50 -6.70 -3.68 -8.86
N HIS A 51 -7.23 -4.53 -9.75
CA HIS A 51 -6.86 -4.52 -11.16
C HIS A 51 -7.33 -3.26 -11.87
N ASP A 52 -8.56 -2.78 -11.60
CA ASP A 52 -9.07 -1.53 -12.17
C ASP A 52 -8.23 -0.32 -11.72
N ALA A 53 -7.83 -0.32 -10.43
CA ALA A 53 -6.96 0.73 -9.90
C ALA A 53 -5.58 0.70 -10.55
N VAL A 54 -5.01 -0.50 -10.74
CA VAL A 54 -3.69 -0.67 -11.37
C VAL A 54 -3.72 -0.28 -12.84
N ASP A 55 -4.78 -0.61 -13.57
CA ASP A 55 -4.93 -0.18 -14.97
C ASP A 55 -4.90 1.34 -15.10
N ALA A 56 -5.62 2.05 -14.22
CA ALA A 56 -5.60 3.51 -14.18
C ALA A 56 -4.22 4.05 -13.78
N PHE A 57 -3.50 3.40 -12.86
CA PHE A 57 -2.15 3.82 -12.48
C PHE A 57 -1.15 3.68 -13.62
N VAL A 58 -1.25 2.62 -14.43
CA VAL A 58 -0.42 2.44 -15.63
C VAL A 58 -0.66 3.58 -16.62
N ASP A 59 -1.94 3.96 -16.85
CA ASP A 59 -2.29 5.05 -17.74
C ASP A 59 -1.80 6.42 -17.22
N ASP A 60 -1.92 6.67 -15.90
CA ASP A 60 -1.47 7.91 -15.26
C ASP A 60 0.06 8.06 -15.26
N LEU A 61 0.80 6.96 -15.06
CA LEU A 61 2.26 6.97 -14.99
C LEU A 61 2.92 7.10 -16.38
N GLY A 62 2.32 6.53 -17.41
CA GLY A 62 2.90 6.49 -18.75
C GLY A 62 4.27 5.79 -18.76
N ASP A 63 5.32 6.52 -19.11
CA ASP A 63 6.72 6.03 -19.04
C ASP A 63 7.47 6.72 -17.88
N PRO A 64 7.43 6.13 -16.68
CA PRO A 64 8.02 6.75 -15.48
C PRO A 64 9.55 6.59 -15.38
N GLY A 65 10.22 5.97 -16.35
CA GLY A 65 11.64 5.63 -16.25
C GLY A 65 11.92 4.59 -15.17
N ASP A 66 13.05 4.71 -14.45
CA ASP A 66 13.41 3.80 -13.34
C ASP A 66 12.45 3.96 -12.16
N VAL A 67 11.78 2.89 -11.76
CA VAL A 67 10.72 2.89 -10.75
C VAL A 67 11.08 1.99 -9.56
N VAL A 68 10.80 2.51 -8.38
CA VAL A 68 10.71 1.75 -7.12
C VAL A 68 9.28 1.89 -6.61
N LEU A 69 8.67 0.79 -6.18
CA LEU A 69 7.29 0.80 -5.68
C LEU A 69 7.27 0.66 -4.16
N PHE A 70 6.43 1.43 -3.51
CA PHE A 70 6.11 1.29 -2.10
C PHE A 70 4.61 1.26 -1.89
N GLY A 71 4.11 0.29 -1.12
CA GLY A 71 2.72 0.23 -0.70
C GLY A 71 2.55 -0.38 0.68
N HIS A 72 1.59 0.15 1.45
CA HIS A 72 1.23 -0.34 2.77
C HIS A 72 -0.20 -0.91 2.76
N SER A 73 -0.44 -2.02 3.44
CA SER A 73 -1.75 -2.69 3.51
C SER A 73 -2.30 -2.99 2.10
N VAL A 74 -3.47 -2.47 1.71
CA VAL A 74 -3.98 -2.59 0.33
C VAL A 74 -3.00 -2.01 -0.70
N GLY A 75 -2.24 -0.98 -0.35
CA GLY A 75 -1.17 -0.43 -1.20
C GLY A 75 -0.09 -1.45 -1.54
N ALA A 76 0.17 -2.44 -0.69
CA ALA A 76 1.15 -3.49 -0.95
C ALA A 76 0.73 -4.39 -2.13
N VAL A 77 -0.53 -4.80 -2.18
CA VAL A 77 -1.05 -5.59 -3.32
C VAL A 77 -1.19 -4.74 -4.58
N LEU A 78 -1.50 -3.44 -4.45
CA LEU A 78 -1.47 -2.51 -5.58
C LEU A 78 -0.05 -2.38 -6.15
N ALA A 79 0.99 -2.28 -5.29
CA ALA A 79 2.38 -2.22 -5.71
C ALA A 79 2.82 -3.51 -6.41
N TYR A 80 2.41 -4.68 -5.89
CA TYR A 80 2.72 -5.97 -6.48
C TYR A 80 2.09 -6.13 -7.88
N GLU A 81 0.80 -5.83 -8.04
CA GLU A 81 0.13 -5.88 -9.33
C GLU A 81 0.69 -4.86 -10.33
N LEU A 82 1.02 -3.66 -9.86
CA LEU A 82 1.65 -2.64 -10.70
C LEU A 82 3.04 -3.07 -11.19
N ALA A 83 3.79 -3.82 -10.36
CA ALA A 83 5.09 -4.36 -10.75
C ALA A 83 5.01 -5.36 -11.91
N HIS A 84 3.91 -6.11 -12.03
CA HIS A 84 3.68 -6.99 -13.19
C HIS A 84 3.36 -6.23 -14.48
N ARG A 85 2.97 -4.96 -14.38
CA ARG A 85 2.55 -4.14 -15.52
C ARG A 85 3.64 -3.19 -16.02
N LEU A 86 4.60 -2.83 -15.16
CA LEU A 86 5.66 -1.87 -15.48
C LEU A 86 7.02 -2.57 -15.64
N PRO A 87 7.60 -2.59 -16.85
CA PRO A 87 8.88 -3.26 -17.08
C PRO A 87 10.09 -2.54 -16.47
N SER A 88 9.90 -1.28 -16.04
CA SER A 88 10.97 -0.43 -15.48
C SER A 88 11.08 -0.50 -13.95
N VAL A 89 10.33 -1.40 -13.29
CA VAL A 89 10.42 -1.57 -11.83
C VAL A 89 11.74 -2.22 -11.47
N ARG A 90 12.43 -1.66 -10.47
CA ARG A 90 13.72 -2.15 -9.95
C ARG A 90 13.59 -2.82 -8.59
N HIS A 91 12.63 -2.41 -7.77
CA HIS A 91 12.42 -2.93 -6.42
C HIS A 91 10.97 -2.70 -5.98
N VAL A 92 10.41 -3.62 -5.20
CA VAL A 92 9.08 -3.49 -4.59
C VAL A 92 9.19 -3.58 -3.08
N PHE A 93 8.71 -2.55 -2.39
CA PHE A 93 8.55 -2.53 -0.95
C PHE A 93 7.09 -2.77 -0.60
N VAL A 94 6.80 -3.91 0.00
CA VAL A 94 5.47 -4.30 0.49
C VAL A 94 5.43 -4.19 2.00
N SER A 95 4.43 -3.51 2.54
CA SER A 95 4.37 -3.18 3.96
C SER A 95 3.03 -3.54 4.57
N GLY A 96 3.02 -4.18 5.74
CA GLY A 96 1.81 -4.47 6.49
C GLY A 96 0.77 -5.27 5.70
N SER A 97 1.22 -6.25 4.91
CA SER A 97 0.35 -7.13 4.14
C SER A 97 0.90 -8.55 4.10
N PRO A 98 0.08 -9.59 4.28
CA PRO A 98 0.48 -10.95 4.00
C PRO A 98 0.73 -11.14 2.51
N GLY A 99 1.26 -12.28 2.13
CA GLY A 99 1.50 -12.64 0.73
C GLY A 99 0.27 -12.45 -0.15
N PRO A 100 0.44 -12.16 -1.46
CA PRO A 100 -0.68 -11.78 -2.33
C PRO A 100 -1.71 -12.90 -2.52
N ALA A 101 -1.31 -14.17 -2.43
CA ALA A 101 -2.20 -15.32 -2.55
C ALA A 101 -2.85 -15.76 -1.22
N THR A 102 -2.50 -15.13 -0.09
CA THR A 102 -3.04 -15.49 1.22
C THR A 102 -4.53 -15.15 1.29
N GLU A 103 -5.34 -16.11 1.73
CA GLU A 103 -6.76 -15.87 1.99
C GLU A 103 -6.93 -14.84 3.10
N ARG A 104 -7.69 -13.79 2.81
CA ARG A 104 -7.99 -12.74 3.78
C ARG A 104 -9.17 -13.16 4.67
N PRO A 105 -9.11 -12.81 5.98
CA PRO A 105 -10.16 -13.24 6.92
C PRO A 105 -11.56 -12.85 6.48
N HIS A 106 -12.50 -13.78 6.54
CA HIS A 106 -13.92 -13.55 6.22
C HIS A 106 -14.61 -12.54 7.14
N GLU A 107 -14.05 -12.30 8.32
CA GLU A 107 -14.56 -11.38 9.34
C GLU A 107 -14.62 -9.93 8.83
N ILE A 108 -13.65 -9.54 8.04
CA ILE A 108 -13.65 -8.21 7.41
C ILE A 108 -14.77 -8.13 6.36
N ARG A 109 -14.99 -9.17 5.56
CA ARG A 109 -16.06 -9.22 4.54
C ARG A 109 -17.46 -9.02 5.14
N ALA A 110 -17.69 -9.47 6.38
CA ALA A 110 -18.95 -9.24 7.07
C ALA A 110 -19.13 -7.77 7.47
N SER A 111 -18.08 -7.12 7.95
CA SER A 111 -18.12 -5.74 8.45
C SER A 111 -18.48 -4.71 7.38
N VAL A 112 -18.13 -4.95 6.12
CA VAL A 112 -18.48 -4.05 4.99
C VAL A 112 -19.98 -3.90 4.80
N ARG A 113 -20.78 -4.89 5.29
CA ARG A 113 -22.26 -4.91 5.18
C ARG A 113 -22.96 -4.31 6.39
N GLU A 114 -22.23 -4.03 7.47
CA GLU A 114 -22.78 -3.47 8.68
C GLU A 114 -23.03 -1.95 8.54
N ASP A 115 -23.65 -1.38 9.57
CA ASP A 115 -23.79 0.07 9.63
C ASP A 115 -22.43 0.79 9.73
N ASP A 116 -22.43 2.10 9.54
CA ASP A 116 -21.22 2.89 9.45
C ASP A 116 -20.40 2.88 10.75
N ASP A 117 -21.05 2.90 11.91
CA ASP A 117 -20.37 2.90 13.21
C ASP A 117 -19.73 1.54 13.49
N ALA A 118 -20.43 0.44 13.19
CA ALA A 118 -19.90 -0.92 13.30
C ALA A 118 -18.72 -1.12 12.36
N PHE A 119 -18.81 -0.65 11.11
CA PHE A 119 -17.70 -0.72 10.16
C PHE A 119 -16.46 0.04 10.65
N LEU A 120 -16.60 1.28 11.11
CA LEU A 120 -15.49 2.08 11.64
C LEU A 120 -14.88 1.46 12.89
N ALA A 121 -15.72 0.92 13.79
CA ALA A 121 -15.25 0.19 14.96
C ALA A 121 -14.41 -1.03 14.58
N GLN A 122 -14.85 -1.78 13.56
CA GLN A 122 -14.10 -2.93 13.05
C GLN A 122 -12.75 -2.50 12.43
N VAL A 123 -12.74 -1.47 11.60
CA VAL A 123 -11.51 -0.92 11.04
C VAL A 123 -10.56 -0.47 12.15
N GLN A 124 -11.06 0.22 13.19
CA GLN A 124 -10.26 0.63 14.34
C GLN A 124 -9.67 -0.56 15.10
N VAL A 125 -10.45 -1.63 15.29
CA VAL A 125 -9.97 -2.85 15.97
C VAL A 125 -8.87 -3.53 15.16
N LEU A 126 -9.04 -3.63 13.85
CA LEU A 126 -8.11 -4.32 12.96
C LEU A 126 -6.82 -3.51 12.73
N SER A 127 -6.93 -2.27 12.29
CA SER A 127 -5.76 -1.46 11.94
C SER A 127 -5.13 -0.71 13.12
N GLY A 128 -5.86 -0.58 14.23
CA GLY A 128 -5.46 0.30 15.35
C GLY A 128 -5.58 1.79 15.03
N HIS A 129 -6.09 2.16 13.85
CA HIS A 129 -6.17 3.54 13.38
C HIS A 129 -7.42 3.80 12.54
N VAL A 130 -8.08 4.90 12.82
CA VAL A 130 -9.12 5.50 11.98
C VAL A 130 -8.88 7.01 11.93
N ASP A 131 -8.91 7.60 10.74
CA ASP A 131 -8.79 9.05 10.59
C ASP A 131 -9.90 9.76 11.39
N GLN A 132 -9.50 10.73 12.21
CA GLN A 132 -10.42 11.50 13.08
C GLN A 132 -11.51 12.23 12.29
N ALA A 133 -11.27 12.55 11.03
CA ALA A 133 -12.27 13.15 10.14
C ALA A 133 -13.50 12.26 9.95
N LEU A 134 -13.35 10.93 10.02
CA LEU A 134 -14.47 9.98 9.91
C LEU A 134 -15.45 9.99 11.10
N TYR A 135 -15.09 10.61 12.21
CA TYR A 135 -15.99 10.84 13.34
C TYR A 135 -16.78 12.15 13.23
N HIS A 136 -16.45 13.03 12.27
CA HIS A 136 -17.22 14.23 11.99
C HIS A 136 -18.31 13.91 10.94
N PRO A 137 -19.60 14.13 11.20
CA PRO A 137 -20.69 13.68 10.33
C PRO A 137 -20.55 14.09 8.87
N ASP A 138 -20.26 15.37 8.61
CA ASP A 138 -20.15 15.90 7.24
C ASP A 138 -18.95 15.32 6.48
N LEU A 139 -17.83 15.08 7.18
CA LEU A 139 -16.64 14.49 6.57
C LEU A 139 -16.79 12.98 6.39
N ARG A 140 -17.50 12.32 7.31
CA ARG A 140 -17.82 10.89 7.20
C ARG A 140 -18.57 10.60 5.90
N GLU A 141 -19.60 11.38 5.60
CA GLU A 141 -20.40 11.20 4.37
C GLU A 141 -19.52 11.24 3.11
N LEU A 142 -18.50 12.07 3.12
CA LEU A 142 -17.57 12.22 2.00
C LEU A 142 -16.47 11.13 1.94
N LEU A 143 -15.92 10.72 3.09
CA LEU A 143 -14.71 9.88 3.14
C LEU A 143 -15.00 8.39 3.31
N LEU A 144 -16.12 8.05 3.97
CA LEU A 144 -16.45 6.65 4.28
C LEU A 144 -16.68 5.79 3.03
N PRO A 145 -17.31 6.28 1.94
CA PRO A 145 -17.45 5.51 0.70
C PRO A 145 -16.12 5.05 0.12
N ALA A 146 -15.10 5.90 0.16
CA ALA A 146 -13.76 5.57 -0.32
C ALA A 146 -13.09 4.51 0.56
N LEU A 147 -13.16 4.65 1.90
CA LEU A 147 -12.62 3.66 2.82
C LEU A 147 -13.30 2.28 2.64
N ARG A 148 -14.64 2.27 2.49
CA ARG A 148 -15.39 1.01 2.22
C ARG A 148 -14.98 0.36 0.91
N ALA A 149 -14.75 1.15 -0.13
CA ALA A 149 -14.29 0.66 -1.42
C ALA A 149 -12.87 0.06 -1.31
N ASP A 150 -11.95 0.71 -0.60
CA ASP A 150 -10.59 0.22 -0.39
C ASP A 150 -10.58 -1.11 0.39
N VAL A 151 -11.38 -1.21 1.44
CA VAL A 151 -11.54 -2.46 2.21
C VAL A 151 -12.09 -3.55 1.29
N THR A 152 -13.15 -3.26 0.53
CA THR A 152 -13.75 -4.22 -0.42
C THR A 152 -12.74 -4.66 -1.49
N MET A 153 -11.97 -3.72 -2.03
CA MET A 153 -10.93 -3.98 -3.02
C MET A 153 -9.86 -4.93 -2.46
N HIS A 154 -9.40 -4.69 -1.22
CA HIS A 154 -8.41 -5.52 -0.56
C HIS A 154 -8.92 -6.92 -0.22
N GLU A 155 -10.16 -7.04 0.27
CA GLU A 155 -10.77 -8.32 0.65
C GLU A 155 -11.05 -9.24 -0.56
N ASN A 156 -11.41 -8.65 -1.69
CA ASN A 156 -11.74 -9.39 -2.91
C ASN A 156 -10.52 -9.60 -3.81
N TYR A 157 -9.35 -9.16 -3.36
CA TYR A 157 -8.15 -9.28 -4.18
C TYR A 157 -7.74 -10.73 -4.39
N VAL A 158 -7.44 -11.04 -5.64
CA VAL A 158 -6.82 -12.28 -6.10
C VAL A 158 -5.71 -11.88 -7.07
N PRO A 159 -4.50 -12.45 -6.97
CA PRO A 159 -3.42 -12.13 -7.89
C PRO A 159 -3.80 -12.36 -9.36
N SER A 160 -3.38 -11.44 -10.25
CA SER A 160 -3.61 -11.56 -11.69
C SER A 160 -2.85 -12.71 -12.33
N THR A 161 -1.76 -13.14 -11.69
CA THR A 161 -0.89 -14.22 -12.16
C THR A 161 -0.28 -14.95 -10.98
N THR A 162 0.16 -16.18 -11.21
CA THR A 162 0.97 -16.99 -10.27
C THR A 162 2.46 -16.89 -10.56
N GLU A 163 2.86 -16.20 -11.63
CA GLU A 163 4.27 -16.01 -11.97
C GLU A 163 4.92 -15.05 -10.97
N PRO A 164 6.08 -15.42 -10.38
CA PRO A 164 6.78 -14.51 -9.49
C PRO A 164 7.40 -13.34 -10.25
N LEU A 165 7.57 -12.21 -9.56
CA LEU A 165 8.34 -11.08 -10.08
C LEU A 165 9.80 -11.45 -10.32
N THR A 166 10.44 -10.76 -11.25
CA THR A 166 11.88 -10.87 -11.54
C THR A 166 12.70 -9.73 -10.92
N VAL A 167 12.09 -8.98 -10.01
CA VAL A 167 12.69 -7.86 -9.25
C VAL A 167 12.64 -8.16 -7.76
N PRO A 168 13.57 -7.64 -6.95
CA PRO A 168 13.61 -7.89 -5.52
C PRO A 168 12.39 -7.33 -4.79
N ILE A 169 12.00 -8.01 -3.72
CA ILE A 169 10.95 -7.59 -2.79
C ILE A 169 11.55 -7.41 -1.39
N THR A 170 11.27 -6.28 -0.76
CA THR A 170 11.48 -6.10 0.68
C THR A 170 10.12 -5.99 1.38
N ALA A 171 9.85 -6.91 2.29
CA ALA A 171 8.61 -6.94 3.06
C ALA A 171 8.80 -6.30 4.45
N LEU A 172 7.94 -5.34 4.78
CA LEU A 172 8.01 -4.57 6.02
C LEU A 172 6.78 -4.82 6.90
N ARG A 173 6.98 -4.76 8.23
CA ARG A 173 5.87 -4.71 9.20
C ARG A 173 6.26 -3.91 10.45
N GLY A 174 5.25 -3.54 11.23
CA GLY A 174 5.45 -3.06 12.60
C GLY A 174 5.76 -4.23 13.54
N THR A 175 6.67 -4.06 14.50
CA THR A 175 7.00 -5.10 15.50
C THR A 175 5.79 -5.48 16.36
N GLY A 176 4.84 -4.56 16.55
CA GLY A 176 3.58 -4.76 17.27
C GLY A 176 2.37 -4.91 16.34
N ASP A 177 2.56 -5.24 15.06
CA ASP A 177 1.46 -5.48 14.14
C ASP A 177 0.75 -6.81 14.51
N GLU A 178 -0.50 -6.70 14.95
CA GLU A 178 -1.33 -7.86 15.33
C GLU A 178 -2.14 -8.41 14.15
N LEU A 179 -2.26 -7.64 13.05
CA LEU A 179 -2.92 -8.07 11.82
C LEU A 179 -2.03 -8.93 10.94
N VAL A 180 -0.75 -8.56 10.85
CA VAL A 180 0.21 -9.19 9.95
C VAL A 180 1.41 -9.65 10.76
N SER A 181 1.57 -10.95 10.88
CA SER A 181 2.67 -11.55 11.62
C SER A 181 3.99 -11.53 10.84
N ALA A 182 5.09 -11.80 11.54
CA ALA A 182 6.39 -12.01 10.89
C ALA A 182 6.40 -13.23 9.96
N ALA A 183 5.50 -14.20 10.14
CA ALA A 183 5.37 -15.34 9.24
C ALA A 183 4.66 -14.91 7.94
N ASP A 184 3.60 -14.11 8.06
CA ASP A 184 2.81 -13.66 6.91
C ASP A 184 3.64 -12.81 5.94
N ILE A 185 4.52 -11.92 6.43
CA ILE A 185 5.38 -11.14 5.53
C ILE A 185 6.45 -11.99 4.84
N ARG A 186 6.83 -13.16 5.40
CA ARG A 186 7.78 -14.07 4.74
C ARG A 186 7.18 -14.80 3.55
N GLU A 187 5.86 -14.90 3.44
CA GLU A 187 5.18 -15.49 2.29
C GLU A 187 5.51 -14.77 0.98
N TRP A 188 5.84 -13.48 1.05
CA TRP A 188 6.27 -12.72 -0.12
C TRP A 188 7.53 -13.27 -0.80
N ALA A 189 8.33 -14.11 -0.12
CA ALA A 189 9.49 -14.77 -0.71
C ALA A 189 9.14 -15.67 -1.90
N GLU A 190 7.93 -16.21 -1.96
CA GLU A 190 7.47 -17.06 -3.05
C GLU A 190 7.07 -16.27 -4.30
N PHE A 191 6.95 -14.94 -4.18
CA PHE A 191 6.45 -14.04 -5.22
C PHE A 191 7.56 -13.24 -5.92
N THR A 192 8.83 -13.59 -5.70
CA THR A 192 9.97 -13.08 -6.46
C THR A 192 11.02 -14.17 -6.71
N THR A 193 11.67 -14.12 -7.87
CA THR A 193 12.83 -14.96 -8.20
C THR A 193 14.17 -14.21 -8.05
N ALA A 194 14.12 -12.90 -7.72
CA ALA A 194 15.32 -12.08 -7.52
C ALA A 194 15.80 -12.14 -6.05
N GLY A 195 15.73 -11.05 -5.31
CA GLY A 195 16.10 -11.00 -3.90
C GLY A 195 14.88 -10.83 -3.01
N PHE A 196 14.94 -11.33 -1.78
CA PHE A 196 13.89 -11.13 -0.77
C PHE A 196 14.48 -10.82 0.59
N ASP A 197 13.98 -9.74 1.20
CA ASP A 197 14.35 -9.33 2.56
C ASP A 197 13.12 -8.99 3.38
N THR A 198 13.24 -9.08 4.72
CA THR A 198 12.22 -8.64 5.66
C THR A 198 12.78 -7.63 6.65
N VAL A 199 12.01 -6.59 6.94
CA VAL A 199 12.37 -5.56 7.91
C VAL A 199 11.20 -5.29 8.86
N GLU A 200 11.51 -5.25 10.16
CA GLU A 200 10.56 -4.86 11.20
C GLU A 200 10.92 -3.47 11.72
N LEU A 201 9.93 -2.58 11.80
CA LEU A 201 10.05 -1.24 12.37
C LEU A 201 9.20 -1.13 13.64
N PRO A 202 9.57 -0.28 14.62
CA PRO A 202 8.77 -0.09 15.82
C PRO A 202 7.36 0.42 15.47
N GLY A 203 6.34 -0.13 16.13
CA GLY A 203 4.94 0.29 16.00
C GLY A 203 3.98 -0.86 15.69
N ALA A 204 2.69 -0.56 15.67
CA ALA A 204 1.59 -1.45 15.31
C ALA A 204 1.39 -1.49 13.78
N HIS A 205 0.22 -1.97 13.31
CA HIS A 205 -0.08 -2.05 11.88
C HIS A 205 0.17 -0.73 11.15
N MET A 206 -0.36 0.37 11.64
CA MET A 206 -0.23 1.70 11.02
C MET A 206 1.07 2.44 11.39
N TYR A 207 2.15 1.72 11.71
CA TYR A 207 3.46 2.32 12.04
C TYR A 207 3.95 3.33 10.97
N VAL A 208 3.56 3.15 9.72
CA VAL A 208 3.93 3.99 8.58
C VAL A 208 3.52 5.46 8.78
N VAL A 209 2.49 5.72 9.58
CA VAL A 209 2.01 7.08 9.88
C VAL A 209 3.08 7.91 10.63
N ASP A 210 3.77 7.28 11.57
CA ASP A 210 4.77 7.96 12.41
C ASP A 210 6.22 7.68 11.96
N SER A 211 6.43 6.69 11.09
CA SER A 211 7.76 6.19 10.71
C SER A 211 8.22 6.59 9.31
N GLY A 212 7.60 7.59 8.68
CA GLY A 212 7.91 7.98 7.30
C GLY A 212 9.40 8.21 7.03
N ALA A 213 10.11 8.89 7.93
CA ALA A 213 11.55 9.12 7.81
C ALA A 213 12.36 7.81 7.88
N ALA A 214 11.98 6.86 8.75
CA ALA A 214 12.66 5.58 8.88
C ALA A 214 12.43 4.70 7.65
N VAL A 215 11.21 4.68 7.12
CA VAL A 215 10.85 3.98 5.88
C VAL A 215 11.64 4.55 4.70
N MET A 216 11.69 5.88 4.56
CA MET A 216 12.44 6.54 3.49
C MET A 216 13.94 6.24 3.56
N ASN A 217 14.53 6.27 4.76
CA ASN A 217 15.93 5.91 4.96
C ASN A 217 16.21 4.44 4.55
N LEU A 218 15.31 3.52 4.92
CA LEU A 218 15.41 2.13 4.53
C LEU A 218 15.37 1.99 3.00
N ILE A 219 14.36 2.55 2.35
CA ILE A 219 14.20 2.50 0.88
C ILE A 219 15.46 3.00 0.19
N GLN A 220 15.95 4.19 0.56
CA GLN A 220 17.14 4.80 -0.07
C GLN A 220 18.40 3.97 0.12
N ASN A 221 18.60 3.36 1.30
CA ASN A 221 19.75 2.51 1.55
C ASN A 221 19.69 1.22 0.72
N THR A 222 18.50 0.60 0.60
CA THR A 222 18.31 -0.62 -0.18
C THR A 222 18.59 -0.35 -1.66
N ILE A 223 17.99 0.66 -2.27
CA ILE A 223 18.17 0.95 -3.70
C ILE A 223 19.61 1.37 -4.08
N ARG A 224 20.34 1.99 -3.13
CA ARG A 224 21.77 2.30 -3.34
C ARG A 224 22.62 1.03 -3.34
N SER A 225 22.29 0.08 -2.47
CA SER A 225 23.00 -1.20 -2.42
C SER A 225 22.78 -2.01 -3.69
N ASP A 226 21.56 -2.02 -4.24
CA ASP A 226 21.23 -2.70 -5.49
C ASP A 226 21.94 -2.09 -6.71
N SER A 227 22.35 -0.82 -6.63
CA SER A 227 23.01 -0.11 -7.73
C SER A 227 24.53 -0.39 -7.81
N VAL A 228 25.10 -1.10 -6.82
CA VAL A 228 26.55 -1.37 -6.71
C VAL A 228 26.91 -2.79 -7.19
N VAL A 229 25.94 -3.63 -7.50
CA VAL A 229 26.09 -4.99 -8.01
C VAL A 229 25.90 -5.04 -9.51
#